data_b7ab9737597a1932d0c8e8cc9087e65b
#
_entry.id   b7ab9737597a1932d0c8e8cc9087e65b
#
_cell.length_a   1.000
_cell.length_b   1.000
_cell.length_c   1.000
_cell.angle_alpha   90.00
_cell.angle_beta   90.00
_cell.angle_gamma   90.00
#
_symmetry.space_group_name_H-M   'P 1'
#
loop_
_entity.id
_entity.type
_entity.pdbx_description
1 polymer ?
#
loop_
_entity_poly.entity_id
_entity_poly.type
_entity_poly.pdbx_seq_one_letter_code
_entity_poly.pdbx_strand_id
1 'polypeptide(L)'
;TVAGSPYTISAVLSPTGVLANYDITYNTANFTITPKLLTVTADAKSKIYGLPDPALTYVVTGLVPGDVVSGSLIRLPGENVGSYGITVGTLSAGSNYTITFVPADLTINKRAITIKADNNGKIIGDPDPALTYSITSGSLAYVDSISGALVRDAGEDIGDYPIRKGTLVINDGNGGLNYELTFVEGVFTIRQMLLTVTANPASKVYGAADPVFTY
;
A
#
# COMPACT_ATOMS: atom_id res chain seq x y z
N THR A 1 13.65 32.75 30.22
CA THR A 1 12.65 31.86 29.57
C THR A 1 11.31 32.57 29.50
N VAL A 2 10.40 32.10 28.64
CA VAL A 2 9.02 32.58 28.56
C VAL A 2 8.27 32.27 29.86
N ALA A 3 8.52 31.09 30.42
CA ALA A 3 8.00 30.75 31.77
C ALA A 3 8.58 31.72 32.82
N GLY A 4 7.71 32.33 33.60
CA GLY A 4 8.07 33.35 34.58
C GLY A 4 8.05 34.81 34.05
N SER A 5 7.86 35.00 32.74
CA SER A 5 7.62 36.33 32.15
C SER A 5 6.20 36.85 32.51
N PRO A 6 6.01 38.16 32.77
CA PRO A 6 6.99 39.24 32.68
C PRO A 6 7.92 39.31 33.92
N TYR A 7 9.14 39.77 33.71
CA TYR A 7 10.12 40.06 34.76
C TYR A 7 10.07 41.54 35.15
N THR A 8 10.07 41.84 36.44
CA THR A 8 10.07 43.22 36.91
C THR A 8 11.43 43.84 36.70
N ILE A 9 11.46 45.02 36.03
CA ILE A 9 12.63 45.86 35.92
C ILE A 9 12.55 46.88 37.07
N SER A 10 13.60 46.89 37.94
CA SER A 10 13.75 47.85 38.98
C SER A 10 15.09 48.57 38.88
N ALA A 11 15.17 49.84 39.30
CA ALA A 11 16.41 50.58 39.36
C ALA A 11 16.95 50.58 40.81
N VAL A 12 18.26 50.52 40.93
CA VAL A 12 18.96 50.76 42.23
C VAL A 12 19.88 51.93 42.05
N LEU A 13 19.71 52.94 42.88
CA LEU A 13 20.53 54.17 42.84
C LEU A 13 21.77 53.96 43.70
N SER A 14 22.91 54.50 43.24
CA SER A 14 24.20 54.49 43.90
C SER A 14 24.92 55.80 43.66
N PRO A 15 25.68 56.36 44.67
CA PRO A 15 25.95 55.83 46.00
C PRO A 15 24.82 56.11 47.00
N THR A 16 24.53 55.17 47.86
CA THR A 16 23.42 55.21 48.84
C THR A 16 23.57 56.32 49.87
N GLY A 17 24.76 56.80 50.14
CA GLY A 17 25.04 57.83 51.19
C GLY A 17 24.47 59.20 50.91
N VAL A 18 24.11 59.57 49.67
CA VAL A 18 23.55 60.85 49.32
C VAL A 18 22.03 60.83 49.11
N LEU A 19 21.44 59.65 49.15
CA LEU A 19 20.01 59.42 48.84
C LEU A 19 19.08 59.92 49.96
N ALA A 20 19.61 60.10 51.19
CA ALA A 20 18.81 60.59 52.29
C ALA A 20 18.30 62.06 52.13
N ASN A 21 18.80 62.79 51.14
CA ASN A 21 18.38 64.13 50.82
C ASN A 21 17.26 64.19 49.78
N TYR A 22 16.78 63.03 49.31
CA TYR A 22 15.79 62.93 48.25
C TYR A 22 14.59 62.07 48.72
N ASP A 23 13.40 62.47 48.32
CA ASP A 23 12.22 61.60 48.37
C ASP A 23 12.14 60.82 47.04
N ILE A 24 12.46 59.49 47.13
CA ILE A 24 12.69 58.70 45.96
C ILE A 24 11.47 57.76 45.73
N THR A 25 10.81 57.95 44.61
CA THR A 25 9.76 57.05 44.13
C THR A 25 10.35 56.15 43.04
N TYR A 26 10.28 54.81 43.27
CA TYR A 26 10.72 53.84 42.29
C TYR A 26 9.53 53.33 41.47
N ASN A 27 9.52 53.68 40.21
CA ASN A 27 8.57 53.12 39.25
C ASN A 27 9.17 51.85 38.62
N THR A 28 8.45 50.72 38.67
CA THR A 28 8.86 49.47 38.05
C THR A 28 8.22 49.36 36.66
N ALA A 29 8.88 48.59 35.79
CA ALA A 29 8.36 48.23 34.47
C ALA A 29 8.47 46.70 34.27
N ASN A 30 7.79 46.18 33.25
CA ASN A 30 7.84 44.76 32.91
C ASN A 30 8.71 44.53 31.69
N PHE A 31 9.56 43.48 31.78
CA PHE A 31 10.28 42.89 30.66
C PHE A 31 9.61 41.57 30.27
N THR A 32 9.01 41.52 29.07
CA THR A 32 8.30 40.36 28.59
C THR A 32 9.14 39.60 27.60
N ILE A 33 9.28 38.26 27.82
CA ILE A 33 9.87 37.34 26.86
C ILE A 33 8.72 36.61 26.16
N THR A 34 8.63 36.74 24.84
CA THR A 34 7.62 36.07 24.03
C THR A 34 8.18 34.78 23.44
N PRO A 35 7.31 33.76 23.16
CA PRO A 35 7.75 32.53 22.51
C PRO A 35 8.37 32.80 21.13
N LYS A 36 9.44 32.09 20.82
CA LYS A 36 10.08 32.12 19.50
C LYS A 36 9.30 31.24 18.53
N LEU A 37 9.09 31.73 17.30
CA LEU A 37 8.47 30.95 16.25
C LEU A 37 9.41 29.82 15.78
N LEU A 38 8.88 28.60 15.73
CA LEU A 38 9.56 27.40 15.27
C LEU A 38 8.76 26.79 14.13
N THR A 39 9.38 26.60 12.96
CA THR A 39 8.71 25.93 11.84
C THR A 39 9.11 24.45 11.82
N VAL A 40 8.10 23.57 11.83
CA VAL A 40 8.27 22.12 11.67
C VAL A 40 7.60 21.70 10.37
N THR A 41 8.38 21.22 9.41
CA THR A 41 7.91 20.75 8.10
C THR A 41 7.95 19.23 8.06
N ALA A 42 6.80 18.58 7.93
CA ALA A 42 6.73 17.14 7.78
C ALA A 42 7.30 16.70 6.42
N ASP A 43 7.95 15.55 6.38
CA ASP A 43 8.39 14.92 5.13
C ASP A 43 7.27 14.06 4.57
N ALA A 44 7.00 14.17 3.26
CA ALA A 44 6.09 13.26 2.57
C ALA A 44 6.65 11.83 2.60
N LYS A 45 5.77 10.85 2.78
CA LYS A 45 6.10 9.43 2.84
C LYS A 45 5.20 8.63 1.91
N SER A 46 5.62 7.41 1.59
CA SER A 46 4.77 6.48 0.85
C SER A 46 5.02 5.03 1.30
N LYS A 47 3.99 4.21 1.11
CA LYS A 47 4.05 2.77 1.28
C LYS A 47 3.21 2.07 0.20
N ILE A 48 3.38 0.77 0.07
CA ILE A 48 2.49 -0.09 -0.72
C ILE A 48 1.39 -0.64 0.21
N TYR A 49 0.17 -0.77 -0.29
CA TYR A 49 -0.93 -1.40 0.42
C TYR A 49 -0.53 -2.72 1.08
N GLY A 50 -0.90 -2.88 2.34
CA GLY A 50 -0.57 -4.06 3.15
C GLY A 50 0.83 -4.08 3.76
N LEU A 51 1.67 -3.05 3.52
CA LEU A 51 2.94 -2.90 4.24
C LEU A 51 2.77 -1.99 5.47
N PRO A 52 3.65 -2.14 6.48
CA PRO A 52 3.64 -1.25 7.64
C PRO A 52 3.97 0.19 7.25
N ASP A 53 3.54 1.14 8.08
CA ASP A 53 3.88 2.54 7.90
C ASP A 53 5.38 2.77 8.05
N PRO A 54 6.00 3.59 7.19
CA PRO A 54 7.34 4.08 7.41
C PRO A 54 7.38 5.05 8.61
N ALA A 55 8.55 5.20 9.20
CA ALA A 55 8.75 6.23 10.22
C ALA A 55 8.47 7.63 9.64
N LEU A 56 7.64 8.41 10.33
CA LEU A 56 7.37 9.80 9.96
C LEU A 56 8.52 10.66 10.43
N THR A 57 9.01 11.53 9.56
CA THR A 57 10.15 12.43 9.80
C THR A 57 9.78 13.87 9.47
N TYR A 58 10.59 14.81 9.96
CA TYR A 58 10.36 16.24 9.76
C TYR A 58 11.68 17.02 9.78
N VAL A 59 11.64 18.23 9.24
CA VAL A 59 12.71 19.22 9.33
C VAL A 59 12.28 20.34 10.25
N VAL A 60 13.21 20.83 11.09
CA VAL A 60 12.97 21.94 12.03
C VAL A 60 13.79 23.15 11.63
N THR A 61 13.15 24.34 11.62
CA THR A 61 13.83 25.61 11.39
C THR A 61 13.49 26.59 12.51
N GLY A 62 14.50 27.28 13.05
CA GLY A 62 14.31 28.30 14.09
C GLY A 62 14.63 27.84 15.51
N LEU A 63 15.04 26.56 15.70
CA LEU A 63 15.44 26.04 17.00
C LEU A 63 16.75 26.71 17.50
N VAL A 64 16.83 27.01 18.77
CA VAL A 64 18.06 27.53 19.41
C VAL A 64 19.01 26.35 19.62
N PRO A 65 20.35 26.53 19.39
CA PRO A 65 21.32 25.47 19.63
C PRO A 65 21.23 24.95 21.07
N GLY A 66 21.12 23.62 21.21
CA GLY A 66 21.00 22.94 22.50
C GLY A 66 19.55 22.61 22.89
N ASP A 67 18.54 23.25 22.29
CA ASP A 67 17.13 22.90 22.50
C ASP A 67 16.73 21.71 21.61
N VAL A 68 15.65 21.01 21.99
CA VAL A 68 15.17 19.81 21.31
C VAL A 68 13.66 19.88 21.09
N VAL A 69 13.21 19.24 20.02
CA VAL A 69 11.78 18.94 19.79
C VAL A 69 11.54 17.50 20.24
N SER A 70 10.53 17.30 21.07
CA SER A 70 10.12 16.00 21.59
C SER A 70 8.75 15.59 21.05
N GLY A 71 8.38 14.31 21.26
CA GLY A 71 7.11 13.77 20.75
C GLY A 71 7.25 13.19 19.34
N SER A 72 6.12 12.99 18.67
CA SER A 72 6.07 12.34 17.34
C SER A 72 4.95 12.90 16.47
N LEU A 73 5.17 12.85 15.17
CA LEU A 73 4.13 13.04 14.16
C LEU A 73 3.15 11.87 14.19
N ILE A 74 1.92 12.11 13.75
CA ILE A 74 0.92 11.08 13.48
C ILE A 74 0.29 11.33 12.12
N ARG A 75 -0.23 10.29 11.47
CA ARG A 75 -1.05 10.44 10.25
C ARG A 75 -2.53 10.21 10.51
N LEU A 76 -3.38 10.70 9.62
CA LEU A 76 -4.80 10.36 9.63
C LEU A 76 -4.99 8.85 9.41
N PRO A 77 -6.01 8.24 10.05
CA PRO A 77 -6.26 6.80 9.94
C PRO A 77 -6.75 6.41 8.55
N GLY A 78 -6.48 5.16 8.16
CA GLY A 78 -6.89 4.54 6.92
C GLY A 78 -5.79 3.66 6.34
N GLU A 79 -6.18 2.58 5.64
CA GLU A 79 -5.25 1.63 5.03
C GLU A 79 -5.51 1.41 3.54
N ASN A 80 -6.58 1.95 2.97
CA ASN A 80 -6.83 1.87 1.53
C ASN A 80 -5.84 2.74 0.74
N VAL A 81 -5.69 2.44 -0.53
CA VAL A 81 -4.95 3.29 -1.48
C VAL A 81 -5.49 4.71 -1.44
N GLY A 82 -4.60 5.69 -1.25
CA GLY A 82 -4.96 7.08 -1.08
C GLY A 82 -3.89 7.91 -0.38
N SER A 83 -4.23 9.16 -0.05
CA SER A 83 -3.36 10.13 0.63
C SER A 83 -3.89 10.41 2.03
N TYR A 84 -3.02 10.36 3.02
CA TYR A 84 -3.35 10.50 4.44
C TYR A 84 -2.47 11.58 5.07
N GLY A 85 -3.09 12.69 5.45
CA GLY A 85 -2.38 13.85 6.01
C GLY A 85 -1.55 13.49 7.25
N ILE A 86 -0.30 13.93 7.26
CA ILE A 86 0.59 13.86 8.42
C ILE A 86 0.36 15.13 9.25
N THR A 87 0.11 14.97 10.53
CA THR A 87 -0.20 16.05 11.47
C THR A 87 0.89 16.18 12.54
N VAL A 88 0.87 17.30 13.24
CA VAL A 88 1.86 17.64 14.29
C VAL A 88 1.92 16.60 15.41
N GLY A 89 0.84 15.82 15.62
CA GLY A 89 0.78 14.79 16.65
C GLY A 89 1.05 15.36 18.05
N THR A 90 2.04 14.76 18.73
CA THR A 90 2.46 15.14 20.08
C THR A 90 3.73 16.00 20.12
N LEU A 91 4.19 16.53 18.97
CA LEU A 91 5.40 17.34 18.91
C LEU A 91 5.32 18.58 19.79
N SER A 92 6.36 18.83 20.56
CA SER A 92 6.52 19.97 21.47
C SER A 92 7.98 20.40 21.55
N ALA A 93 8.19 21.70 21.58
CA ALA A 93 9.50 22.32 21.86
C ALA A 93 9.50 23.10 23.20
N GLY A 94 8.47 22.85 24.06
CA GLY A 94 8.30 23.55 25.32
C GLY A 94 7.73 24.96 25.18
N SER A 95 7.56 25.63 26.31
CA SER A 95 6.88 26.95 26.41
C SER A 95 7.65 28.12 25.77
N ASN A 96 8.94 27.92 25.46
CA ASN A 96 9.76 28.95 24.83
C ASN A 96 9.51 29.09 23.32
N TYR A 97 8.70 28.19 22.73
CA TYR A 97 8.42 28.15 21.30
C TYR A 97 6.93 28.08 20.99
N THR A 98 6.58 28.63 19.85
CA THR A 98 5.29 28.41 19.18
C THR A 98 5.57 27.68 17.88
N ILE A 99 5.03 26.45 17.73
CA ILE A 99 5.23 25.63 16.52
C ILE A 99 4.26 26.07 15.43
N THR A 100 4.82 26.43 14.27
CA THR A 100 4.11 26.51 13.00
C THR A 100 4.36 25.21 12.25
N PHE A 101 3.32 24.39 12.05
CA PHE A 101 3.43 23.10 11.39
C PHE A 101 3.08 23.21 9.92
N VAL A 102 3.96 22.69 9.06
CA VAL A 102 3.74 22.53 7.61
C VAL A 102 3.46 21.04 7.37
N PRO A 103 2.21 20.67 7.02
CA PRO A 103 1.83 19.28 6.81
C PRO A 103 2.42 18.70 5.53
N ALA A 104 2.45 17.37 5.46
CA ALA A 104 2.71 16.57 4.28
C ALA A 104 1.77 15.35 4.29
N ASP A 105 1.86 14.48 3.29
CA ASP A 105 1.03 13.28 3.19
C ASP A 105 1.86 12.00 3.24
N LEU A 106 1.24 10.95 3.82
CA LEU A 106 1.62 9.56 3.57
C LEU A 106 0.72 9.03 2.46
N THR A 107 1.32 8.63 1.33
CA THR A 107 0.61 8.04 0.20
C THR A 107 0.66 6.52 0.26
N ILE A 108 -0.50 5.86 0.24
CA ILE A 108 -0.60 4.41 0.09
C ILE A 108 -0.81 4.09 -1.39
N ASN A 109 0.14 3.42 -2.00
CA ASN A 109 0.14 3.02 -3.40
C ASN A 109 -0.47 1.62 -3.58
N LYS A 110 -0.97 1.35 -4.78
CA LYS A 110 -1.50 0.03 -5.14
C LYS A 110 -0.47 -1.07 -4.99
N ARG A 111 -0.94 -2.24 -4.58
CA ARG A 111 -0.14 -3.46 -4.52
C ARG A 111 -0.25 -4.20 -5.86
N ALA A 112 0.86 -4.37 -6.55
CA ALA A 112 0.90 -5.13 -7.79
C ALA A 112 0.70 -6.62 -7.51
N ILE A 113 -0.13 -7.27 -8.34
CA ILE A 113 -0.39 -8.71 -8.29
C ILE A 113 -0.62 -9.23 -9.71
N THR A 114 -0.03 -10.37 -10.02
CA THR A 114 -0.23 -11.05 -11.31
C THR A 114 -0.90 -12.40 -11.08
N ILE A 115 -2.05 -12.58 -11.71
CA ILE A 115 -2.80 -13.85 -11.72
C ILE A 115 -2.70 -14.42 -13.12
N LYS A 116 -2.30 -15.69 -13.22
CA LYS A 116 -2.23 -16.43 -14.48
C LYS A 116 -3.23 -17.58 -14.45
N ALA A 117 -4.06 -17.70 -15.49
CA ALA A 117 -4.87 -18.88 -15.72
C ALA A 117 -3.97 -20.07 -16.05
N ASP A 118 -4.22 -21.21 -15.42
CA ASP A 118 -3.52 -22.45 -15.71
C ASP A 118 -3.99 -23.01 -17.06
N ASN A 119 -3.08 -23.54 -17.86
CA ASN A 119 -3.47 -24.23 -19.08
C ASN A 119 -4.27 -25.48 -18.74
N ASN A 120 -5.29 -25.77 -19.53
CA ASN A 120 -6.19 -26.90 -19.35
C ASN A 120 -6.61 -27.46 -20.71
N GLY A 121 -7.42 -28.50 -20.74
CA GLY A 121 -7.93 -29.05 -21.99
C GLY A 121 -8.79 -30.29 -21.81
N LYS A 122 -9.36 -30.77 -22.91
CA LYS A 122 -10.20 -31.95 -22.98
C LYS A 122 -9.98 -32.72 -24.29
N ILE A 123 -10.50 -33.93 -24.35
CA ILE A 123 -10.71 -34.65 -25.60
C ILE A 123 -12.06 -34.17 -26.17
N ILE A 124 -12.15 -34.07 -27.50
CA ILE A 124 -13.40 -33.71 -28.17
C ILE A 124 -14.56 -34.60 -27.71
N GLY A 125 -15.68 -33.98 -27.33
CA GLY A 125 -16.86 -34.69 -26.79
C GLY A 125 -16.90 -34.82 -25.27
N ASP A 126 -15.81 -34.60 -24.56
CA ASP A 126 -15.79 -34.60 -23.10
C ASP A 126 -16.34 -33.27 -22.53
N PRO A 127 -16.86 -33.27 -21.30
CA PRO A 127 -17.21 -32.03 -20.60
C PRO A 127 -15.97 -31.21 -20.26
N ASP A 128 -16.12 -29.88 -20.16
CA ASP A 128 -15.04 -28.99 -19.74
C ASP A 128 -14.64 -29.28 -18.28
N PRO A 129 -13.35 -29.46 -17.99
CA PRO A 129 -12.85 -29.49 -16.62
C PRO A 129 -12.91 -28.09 -15.99
N ALA A 130 -12.88 -28.03 -14.65
CA ALA A 130 -12.82 -26.77 -13.92
C ALA A 130 -11.53 -26.00 -14.27
N LEU A 131 -11.69 -24.70 -14.55
CA LEU A 131 -10.55 -23.82 -14.82
C LEU A 131 -9.93 -23.34 -13.49
N THR A 132 -8.61 -23.34 -13.43
CA THR A 132 -7.83 -22.92 -12.26
C THR A 132 -6.87 -21.79 -12.60
N TYR A 133 -6.34 -21.15 -11.57
CA TYR A 133 -5.36 -20.08 -11.70
C TYR A 133 -4.34 -20.12 -10.56
N SER A 134 -3.21 -19.48 -10.79
CA SER A 134 -2.16 -19.27 -9.80
C SER A 134 -1.76 -17.81 -9.71
N ILE A 135 -1.31 -17.35 -8.53
CA ILE A 135 -0.65 -16.06 -8.37
C ILE A 135 0.82 -16.25 -8.72
N THR A 136 1.26 -15.63 -9.81
CA THR A 136 2.64 -15.78 -10.32
C THR A 136 3.56 -14.65 -9.88
N SER A 137 3.02 -13.52 -9.43
CA SER A 137 3.78 -12.41 -8.85
C SER A 137 2.94 -11.63 -7.85
N GLY A 138 3.58 -11.10 -6.83
CA GLY A 138 2.89 -10.44 -5.73
C GLY A 138 2.21 -11.40 -4.75
N SER A 139 1.37 -10.87 -3.90
CA SER A 139 0.56 -11.64 -2.94
C SER A 139 -0.61 -10.79 -2.45
N LEU A 140 -1.65 -11.41 -1.94
CA LEU A 140 -2.72 -10.73 -1.23
C LEU A 140 -2.21 -10.19 0.12
N ALA A 141 -2.80 -9.09 0.58
CA ALA A 141 -2.54 -8.48 1.88
C ALA A 141 -3.69 -8.80 2.84
N TYR A 142 -3.43 -8.70 4.13
CA TYR A 142 -4.44 -8.87 5.19
C TYR A 142 -5.24 -10.18 5.02
N VAL A 143 -6.57 -10.04 5.04
CA VAL A 143 -7.56 -11.13 4.84
C VAL A 143 -8.19 -11.08 3.44
N ASP A 144 -7.56 -10.37 2.51
CA ASP A 144 -8.08 -10.23 1.16
C ASP A 144 -8.14 -11.58 0.44
N SER A 145 -9.06 -11.72 -0.47
CA SER A 145 -9.32 -12.95 -1.18
C SER A 145 -9.66 -12.72 -2.65
N ILE A 146 -9.60 -13.78 -3.44
CA ILE A 146 -10.02 -13.76 -4.84
C ILE A 146 -11.30 -14.59 -4.97
N SER A 147 -12.30 -14.07 -5.67
CA SER A 147 -13.54 -14.78 -5.98
C SER A 147 -13.93 -14.62 -7.44
N GLY A 148 -14.98 -15.33 -7.86
CA GLY A 148 -15.43 -15.36 -9.24
C GLY A 148 -14.91 -16.58 -9.98
N ALA A 149 -15.06 -16.61 -11.31
CA ALA A 149 -14.68 -17.74 -12.15
C ALA A 149 -13.99 -17.26 -13.42
N LEU A 150 -13.04 -18.07 -13.87
CA LEU A 150 -12.47 -17.96 -15.20
C LEU A 150 -13.48 -18.44 -16.24
N VAL A 151 -13.29 -18.01 -17.50
CA VAL A 151 -14.08 -18.46 -18.65
C VAL A 151 -13.13 -18.72 -19.81
N ARG A 152 -13.37 -19.75 -20.61
CA ARG A 152 -12.70 -19.91 -21.90
C ARG A 152 -13.54 -19.31 -23.04
N ASP A 153 -12.90 -18.99 -24.13
CA ASP A 153 -13.61 -18.63 -25.36
C ASP A 153 -14.46 -19.82 -25.84
N ALA A 154 -15.62 -19.51 -26.42
CA ALA A 154 -16.58 -20.52 -26.90
C ALA A 154 -16.03 -21.27 -28.12
N GLY A 155 -16.34 -22.57 -28.19
CA GLY A 155 -16.01 -23.45 -29.29
C GLY A 155 -15.87 -24.89 -28.81
N GLU A 156 -16.16 -25.87 -29.68
CA GLU A 156 -16.07 -27.30 -29.39
C GLU A 156 -15.26 -28.03 -30.45
N ASP A 157 -14.70 -27.32 -31.44
CA ASP A 157 -13.82 -27.91 -32.42
C ASP A 157 -12.41 -28.15 -31.85
N ILE A 158 -11.65 -29.01 -32.47
CA ILE A 158 -10.25 -29.27 -32.13
C ILE A 158 -9.44 -27.98 -32.32
N GLY A 159 -8.72 -27.55 -31.30
CA GLY A 159 -7.95 -26.32 -31.34
C GLY A 159 -7.67 -25.74 -29.94
N ASP A 160 -7.10 -24.55 -29.94
CA ASP A 160 -6.72 -23.79 -28.75
C ASP A 160 -7.68 -22.63 -28.54
N TYR A 161 -8.14 -22.46 -27.30
CA TYR A 161 -9.08 -21.43 -26.88
C TYR A 161 -8.48 -20.66 -25.71
N PRO A 162 -8.39 -19.30 -25.76
CA PRO A 162 -7.93 -18.51 -24.62
C PRO A 162 -8.78 -18.72 -23.37
N ILE A 163 -8.11 -18.85 -22.20
CA ILE A 163 -8.76 -18.80 -20.89
C ILE A 163 -8.63 -17.37 -20.37
N ARG A 164 -9.79 -16.70 -20.23
CA ARG A 164 -9.88 -15.29 -19.83
C ARG A 164 -10.24 -15.13 -18.36
N LYS A 165 -10.03 -13.92 -17.86
CA LYS A 165 -10.29 -13.54 -16.45
C LYS A 165 -11.75 -13.81 -16.01
N GLY A 166 -12.72 -13.73 -16.91
CA GLY A 166 -14.13 -13.89 -16.57
C GLY A 166 -14.58 -12.89 -15.49
N THR A 167 -15.25 -13.42 -14.45
CA THR A 167 -15.77 -12.63 -13.32
C THR A 167 -14.82 -12.55 -12.15
N LEU A 168 -13.56 -12.96 -12.30
CA LEU A 168 -12.56 -13.00 -11.24
C LEU A 168 -12.27 -11.60 -10.71
N VAL A 169 -12.41 -11.41 -9.40
CA VAL A 169 -12.22 -10.13 -8.68
C VAL A 169 -11.45 -10.33 -7.39
N ILE A 170 -10.77 -9.29 -6.95
CA ILE A 170 -10.13 -9.25 -5.63
C ILE A 170 -11.08 -8.59 -4.64
N ASN A 171 -11.37 -9.28 -3.54
CA ASN A 171 -12.18 -8.79 -2.44
C ASN A 171 -11.24 -8.22 -1.36
N ASP A 172 -11.06 -6.91 -1.37
CA ASP A 172 -10.17 -6.15 -0.49
C ASP A 172 -10.93 -5.14 0.38
N GLY A 173 -12.26 -5.24 0.41
CA GLY A 173 -13.12 -4.26 1.11
C GLY A 173 -13.19 -2.89 0.43
N ASN A 174 -12.51 -2.70 -0.71
CA ASN A 174 -12.44 -1.44 -1.47
C ASN A 174 -12.70 -1.66 -2.97
N GLY A 175 -13.41 -2.73 -3.34
CA GLY A 175 -13.77 -3.03 -4.73
C GLY A 175 -12.59 -3.41 -5.62
N GLY A 176 -11.51 -3.95 -5.05
CA GLY A 176 -10.27 -4.33 -5.76
C GLY A 176 -9.34 -3.14 -6.06
N LEU A 177 -9.68 -1.93 -5.60
CA LEU A 177 -8.94 -0.71 -5.93
C LEU A 177 -7.58 -0.60 -5.23
N ASN A 178 -7.35 -1.40 -4.18
CA ASN A 178 -6.06 -1.47 -3.49
C ASN A 178 -5.00 -2.24 -4.26
N TYR A 179 -5.39 -2.92 -5.36
CA TYR A 179 -4.49 -3.72 -6.19
C TYR A 179 -4.33 -3.15 -7.59
N GLU A 180 -3.18 -3.41 -8.18
CA GLU A 180 -2.93 -3.31 -9.60
C GLU A 180 -2.84 -4.74 -10.15
N LEU A 181 -3.99 -5.25 -10.63
CA LEU A 181 -4.13 -6.61 -11.13
C LEU A 181 -3.68 -6.72 -12.59
N THR A 182 -2.65 -7.53 -12.83
CA THR A 182 -2.29 -8.05 -14.15
C THR A 182 -2.85 -9.46 -14.29
N PHE A 183 -3.64 -9.71 -15.34
CA PHE A 183 -4.13 -11.04 -15.67
C PHE A 183 -3.39 -11.59 -16.89
N VAL A 184 -2.88 -12.81 -16.79
CA VAL A 184 -2.24 -13.55 -17.88
C VAL A 184 -3.17 -14.68 -18.30
N GLU A 185 -3.57 -14.67 -19.56
CA GLU A 185 -4.42 -15.70 -20.13
C GLU A 185 -3.73 -17.07 -20.14
N GLY A 186 -4.51 -18.14 -19.96
CA GLY A 186 -4.11 -19.51 -20.20
C GLY A 186 -4.62 -20.00 -21.56
N VAL A 187 -4.29 -21.23 -21.88
CA VAL A 187 -4.75 -21.91 -23.11
C VAL A 187 -5.55 -23.14 -22.72
N PHE A 188 -6.72 -23.28 -23.28
CA PHE A 188 -7.56 -24.47 -23.22
C PHE A 188 -7.48 -25.21 -24.54
N THR A 189 -6.95 -26.46 -24.56
CA THR A 189 -6.74 -27.23 -25.80
C THR A 189 -7.76 -28.36 -25.93
N ILE A 190 -8.54 -28.37 -27.01
CA ILE A 190 -9.41 -29.51 -27.37
C ILE A 190 -8.63 -30.41 -28.33
N ARG A 191 -8.45 -31.66 -27.94
CA ARG A 191 -7.66 -32.65 -28.65
C ARG A 191 -8.52 -33.71 -29.31
N GLN A 192 -7.97 -34.39 -30.32
CA GLN A 192 -8.57 -35.53 -30.99
C GLN A 192 -8.76 -36.71 -30.02
N MET A 193 -9.83 -37.45 -30.22
CA MET A 193 -9.98 -38.76 -29.61
C MET A 193 -9.08 -39.76 -30.33
N LEU A 194 -8.36 -40.59 -29.58
CA LEU A 194 -7.58 -41.66 -30.16
C LEU A 194 -8.50 -42.81 -30.62
N LEU A 195 -8.46 -43.09 -31.91
CA LEU A 195 -9.11 -44.28 -32.49
C LEU A 195 -8.03 -45.27 -32.90
N THR A 196 -8.05 -46.48 -32.30
CA THR A 196 -7.16 -47.57 -32.66
C THR A 196 -7.95 -48.60 -33.44
N VAL A 197 -7.51 -48.88 -34.66
CA VAL A 197 -8.07 -49.95 -35.49
C VAL A 197 -7.04 -51.07 -35.58
N THR A 198 -7.41 -52.26 -35.16
CA THR A 198 -6.53 -53.44 -35.17
C THR A 198 -7.10 -54.48 -36.11
N ALA A 199 -6.32 -54.85 -37.16
CA ALA A 199 -6.74 -55.89 -38.08
C ALA A 199 -6.73 -57.24 -37.40
N ASN A 200 -7.75 -58.05 -37.66
CA ASN A 200 -7.83 -59.43 -37.19
C ASN A 200 -6.92 -60.33 -38.04
N PRO A 201 -6.23 -61.29 -37.42
CA PRO A 201 -5.46 -62.26 -38.18
C PRO A 201 -6.38 -63.12 -39.07
N ALA A 202 -5.95 -63.37 -40.29
CA ALA A 202 -6.68 -64.20 -41.23
C ALA A 202 -5.74 -65.20 -41.86
N SER A 203 -6.28 -66.33 -42.25
CA SER A 203 -5.54 -67.44 -42.91
C SER A 203 -6.40 -68.12 -44.00
N LYS A 204 -5.74 -68.68 -45.00
CA LYS A 204 -6.38 -69.47 -46.04
C LYS A 204 -5.53 -70.75 -46.35
N VAL A 205 -6.17 -71.74 -46.94
CA VAL A 205 -5.47 -72.90 -47.54
C VAL A 205 -4.98 -72.46 -48.94
N TYR A 206 -3.82 -72.91 -49.34
CA TYR A 206 -3.24 -72.67 -50.63
C TYR A 206 -4.21 -73.05 -51.78
N GLY A 207 -4.43 -72.13 -52.73
CA GLY A 207 -5.39 -72.26 -53.82
C GLY A 207 -6.83 -71.82 -53.50
N ALA A 208 -7.22 -71.57 -52.26
CA ALA A 208 -8.52 -71.06 -51.88
C ALA A 208 -8.57 -69.57 -52.11
N ALA A 209 -9.77 -69.01 -52.22
CA ALA A 209 -9.99 -67.52 -52.32
C ALA A 209 -9.55 -66.84 -51.00
N ASP A 210 -9.13 -65.54 -51.08
CA ASP A 210 -8.81 -64.75 -49.92
C ASP A 210 -10.07 -64.51 -49.02
N PRO A 211 -9.93 -64.66 -47.70
CA PRO A 211 -10.98 -64.36 -46.76
C PRO A 211 -11.27 -62.84 -46.76
N VAL A 212 -12.46 -62.45 -46.35
CA VAL A 212 -12.72 -61.05 -46.05
C VAL A 212 -11.90 -60.64 -44.81
N PHE A 213 -11.02 -59.63 -44.98
CA PHE A 213 -10.27 -59.07 -43.84
C PHE A 213 -11.21 -58.23 -42.97
N THR A 214 -11.06 -58.38 -41.66
CA THR A 214 -11.85 -57.65 -40.65
C THR A 214 -10.93 -56.93 -39.68
N TYR A 215 -11.47 -55.94 -39.00
CA TYR A 215 -10.83 -55.14 -37.94
C TYR A 215 -11.81 -54.91 -36.79
#